data_8e71f7926854f083863fca59d022c44c
#
_entry.id   8e71f7926854f083863fca59d022c44c
#
_cell.length_a   1.000
_cell.length_b   1.000
_cell.length_c   1.000
_cell.angle_alpha   90.00
_cell.angle_beta   90.00
_cell.angle_gamma   90.00
#
_symmetry.space_group_name_H-M   'P 1'
#
loop_
_entity.id
_entity.type
_entity.pdbx_description
1 polymer ?
#
loop_
_entity_poly.entity_id
_entity_poly.type
_entity_poly.pdbx_seq_one_letter_code
_entity_poly.pdbx_strand_id
1 'polypeptide(L)'
;MTTIGQMPKPEAERFREDRKLLLVPLLIPFPGLPEEGQGILERYWSEVRDQIENMERRLGKIKHVYHEAIDSSDDGGLKTLDDMNPAISGFVRTLCRSGATMEATEDRALLEESTDWQRCLTIGLMSEKVLKLASDGYQESTTQRYEHIARRIDTSLGENEIGALFIGQDHRVQFPTDVQVFYVSPPSLDEYRRWVDEQMRSAAPTADGDSEA
;
A
#
# COMPACT_ATOMS: atom_id res chain seq x y z
N MET A 1 4.89 -48.28 13.96
CA MET A 1 4.55 -46.98 14.55
C MET A 1 5.38 -45.92 13.86
N THR A 2 4.78 -45.17 12.95
CA THR A 2 5.50 -44.17 12.14
C THR A 2 5.54 -42.87 12.93
N THR A 3 6.73 -42.47 13.35
CA THR A 3 6.95 -41.19 14.06
C THR A 3 6.70 -40.05 13.09
N ILE A 4 5.69 -39.25 13.36
CA ILE A 4 5.43 -38.00 12.63
C ILE A 4 6.63 -37.08 12.91
N GLY A 5 7.41 -36.80 11.84
CA GLY A 5 8.58 -35.95 11.95
C GLY A 5 8.21 -34.57 12.50
N GLN A 6 8.77 -34.22 13.65
CA GLN A 6 8.74 -32.85 14.12
C GLN A 6 9.56 -32.01 13.13
N MET A 7 8.90 -31.07 12.45
CA MET A 7 9.60 -30.02 11.73
C MET A 7 10.46 -29.24 12.75
N PRO A 8 11.75 -29.06 12.49
CA PRO A 8 12.59 -28.25 13.39
C PRO A 8 11.97 -26.85 13.47
N LYS A 9 11.76 -26.39 14.69
CA LYS A 9 11.31 -25.03 14.95
C LYS A 9 12.40 -24.09 14.40
N PRO A 10 12.08 -23.14 13.50
CA PRO A 10 13.09 -22.21 13.02
C PRO A 10 13.75 -21.52 14.20
N GLU A 11 15.07 -21.46 14.23
CA GLU A 11 15.80 -20.79 15.29
C GLU A 11 15.40 -19.31 15.32
N ALA A 12 15.00 -18.79 16.47
CA ALA A 12 14.55 -17.40 16.64
C ALA A 12 15.66 -16.38 16.28
N GLU A 13 16.91 -16.82 16.22
CA GLU A 13 18.06 -16.01 15.81
C GLU A 13 18.08 -15.71 14.31
N ARG A 14 17.56 -16.61 13.46
CA ARG A 14 17.44 -16.40 12.01
C ARG A 14 16.53 -15.22 11.66
N PHE A 15 15.54 -14.91 12.50
CA PHE A 15 14.64 -13.77 12.32
C PHE A 15 15.25 -12.42 12.75
N ARG A 16 16.45 -12.40 13.31
CA ARG A 16 17.10 -11.16 13.76
C ARG A 16 17.97 -10.51 12.71
N GLU A 17 18.48 -11.28 11.76
CA GLU A 17 19.46 -10.83 10.77
C GLU A 17 18.84 -10.39 9.43
N ASP A 18 17.59 -10.74 9.18
CA ASP A 18 16.92 -10.42 7.90
C ASP A 18 16.41 -8.98 7.87
N ARG A 19 16.36 -8.40 6.68
CA ARG A 19 15.67 -7.14 6.39
C ARG A 19 14.17 -7.30 6.64
N LYS A 20 13.51 -6.31 7.23
CA LYS A 20 12.09 -6.39 7.60
C LYS A 20 11.30 -5.27 6.95
N LEU A 21 10.16 -5.60 6.41
CA LEU A 21 9.27 -4.64 5.79
C LEU A 21 7.86 -4.74 6.39
N LEU A 22 7.40 -3.65 7.01
CA LEU A 22 6.02 -3.52 7.43
C LEU A 22 5.21 -3.06 6.23
N LEU A 23 4.30 -3.91 5.75
CA LEU A 23 3.42 -3.61 4.64
C LEU A 23 2.11 -3.05 5.15
N VAL A 24 1.83 -1.80 4.82
CA VAL A 24 0.66 -1.05 5.29
C VAL A 24 -0.27 -0.78 4.12
N PRO A 25 -1.47 -1.33 4.10
CA PRO A 25 -2.47 -1.02 3.08
C PRO A 25 -2.80 0.47 3.03
N LEU A 26 -2.63 1.08 1.86
CA LEU A 26 -2.91 2.49 1.67
C LEU A 26 -4.41 2.68 1.41
N LEU A 27 -5.09 3.34 2.34
CA LEU A 27 -6.47 3.79 2.18
C LEU A 27 -6.49 5.30 2.04
N ILE A 28 -7.00 5.78 0.90
CA ILE A 28 -7.12 7.20 0.59
C ILE A 28 -8.61 7.57 0.53
N PRO A 29 -9.04 8.65 1.21
CA PRO A 29 -10.41 9.11 1.10
C PRO A 29 -10.70 9.59 -0.33
N PHE A 30 -11.85 9.24 -0.86
CA PHE A 30 -12.34 9.77 -2.14
C PHE A 30 -13.26 10.99 -1.92
N PRO A 31 -13.39 11.89 -2.90
CA PRO A 31 -14.28 13.04 -2.80
C PRO A 31 -15.72 12.60 -2.54
N GLY A 32 -16.33 13.19 -1.50
CA GLY A 32 -17.71 12.85 -1.11
C GLY A 32 -17.84 11.60 -0.24
N LEU A 33 -16.74 11.10 0.34
CA LEU A 33 -16.80 10.00 1.32
C LEU A 33 -17.79 10.33 2.45
N PRO A 34 -18.82 9.49 2.69
CA PRO A 34 -19.76 9.70 3.78
C PRO A 34 -19.10 9.74 5.16
N GLU A 35 -19.74 10.42 6.13
CA GLU A 35 -19.22 10.57 7.51
C GLU A 35 -18.88 9.21 8.16
N GLU A 36 -19.72 8.20 7.93
CA GLU A 36 -19.47 6.83 8.41
C GLU A 36 -18.14 6.28 7.89
N GLY A 37 -17.91 6.37 6.57
CA GLY A 37 -16.65 5.93 5.94
C GLY A 37 -15.46 6.73 6.42
N GLN A 38 -15.62 8.05 6.68
CA GLN A 38 -14.57 8.88 7.28
C GLN A 38 -14.21 8.37 8.68
N GLY A 39 -15.20 8.08 9.52
CA GLY A 39 -14.98 7.56 10.87
C GLY A 39 -14.26 6.20 10.89
N ILE A 40 -14.57 5.31 9.92
CA ILE A 40 -13.84 4.03 9.76
C ILE A 40 -12.38 4.30 9.36
N LEU A 41 -12.16 5.21 8.43
CA LEU A 41 -10.83 5.56 7.95
C LEU A 41 -9.95 6.20 9.04
N GLU A 42 -10.52 7.07 9.88
CA GLU A 42 -9.83 7.67 11.03
C GLU A 42 -9.42 6.59 12.06
N ARG A 43 -10.31 5.64 12.36
CA ARG A 43 -9.98 4.49 13.21
C ARG A 43 -8.87 3.64 12.60
N TYR A 44 -8.96 3.37 11.29
CA TYR A 44 -7.93 2.62 10.57
C TYR A 44 -6.54 3.22 10.79
N TRP A 45 -6.38 4.52 10.53
CA TRP A 45 -5.08 5.17 10.70
C TRP A 45 -4.62 5.24 12.14
N SER A 46 -5.54 5.32 13.11
CA SER A 46 -5.21 5.22 14.54
C SER A 46 -4.69 3.83 14.90
N GLU A 47 -5.39 2.78 14.48
CA GLU A 47 -5.01 1.39 14.72
C GLU A 47 -3.71 0.99 14.01
N VAL A 48 -3.47 1.51 12.78
CA VAL A 48 -2.20 1.35 12.06
C VAL A 48 -1.04 1.91 12.88
N ARG A 49 -1.18 3.12 13.42
CA ARG A 49 -0.16 3.71 14.30
C ARG A 49 0.14 2.83 15.50
N ASP A 50 -0.89 2.42 16.22
CA ASP A 50 -0.73 1.58 17.41
C ASP A 50 -0.05 0.24 17.06
N GLN A 51 -0.39 -0.35 15.92
CA GLN A 51 0.19 -1.61 15.46
C GLN A 51 1.66 -1.44 15.09
N ILE A 52 2.02 -0.37 14.36
CA ILE A 52 3.40 -0.05 14.00
C ILE A 52 4.24 0.23 15.25
N GLU A 53 3.75 1.02 16.20
CA GLU A 53 4.44 1.28 17.47
C GLU A 53 4.67 0.01 18.29
N ASN A 54 3.69 -0.91 18.28
CA ASN A 54 3.84 -2.22 18.91
C ASN A 54 4.90 -3.09 18.22
N MET A 55 4.96 -3.05 16.87
CA MET A 55 5.97 -3.75 16.09
C MET A 55 7.35 -3.17 16.32
N GLU A 56 7.51 -1.83 16.34
CA GLU A 56 8.77 -1.18 16.65
C GLU A 56 9.36 -1.60 18.01
N ARG A 57 8.49 -1.78 19.03
CA ARG A 57 8.94 -2.23 20.36
C ARG A 57 9.52 -3.65 20.34
N ARG A 58 9.12 -4.48 19.39
CA ARG A 58 9.52 -5.90 19.29
C ARG A 58 10.62 -6.15 18.28
N LEU A 59 10.57 -5.43 17.17
CA LEU A 59 11.44 -5.66 16.01
C LEU A 59 12.59 -4.66 15.94
N GLY A 60 12.41 -3.45 16.46
CA GLY A 60 13.34 -2.33 16.36
C GLY A 60 12.70 -1.11 15.67
N LYS A 61 13.45 -0.03 15.54
CA LYS A 61 12.96 1.22 14.97
C LYS A 61 12.91 1.17 13.44
N ILE A 62 11.85 1.74 12.86
CA ILE A 62 11.76 1.96 11.41
C ILE A 62 12.88 2.91 10.98
N LYS A 63 13.59 2.52 9.93
CA LYS A 63 14.69 3.29 9.33
C LYS A 63 14.32 3.90 7.99
N HIS A 64 13.40 3.26 7.26
CA HIS A 64 12.98 3.70 5.94
C HIS A 64 11.46 3.73 5.86
N VAL A 65 10.92 4.82 5.30
CA VAL A 65 9.50 4.94 4.98
C VAL A 65 9.38 5.04 3.46
N TYR A 66 8.64 4.11 2.90
CA TYR A 66 8.27 4.04 1.50
C TYR A 66 6.78 4.33 1.37
N HIS A 67 6.40 5.09 0.36
CA HIS A 67 4.99 5.38 0.12
C HIS A 67 4.72 5.42 -1.38
N GLU A 68 3.70 4.68 -1.82
CA GLU A 68 3.23 4.71 -3.21
C GLU A 68 2.94 6.15 -3.64
N ALA A 69 3.27 6.48 -4.87
CA ALA A 69 3.14 7.80 -5.48
C ALA A 69 4.09 8.89 -4.92
N ILE A 70 5.09 8.54 -4.11
CA ILE A 70 6.13 9.49 -3.67
C ILE A 70 7.41 9.26 -4.47
N ASP A 71 7.78 10.24 -5.29
CA ASP A 71 8.93 10.21 -6.20
C ASP A 71 10.14 11.03 -5.71
N SER A 72 10.06 11.58 -4.52
CA SER A 72 11.11 12.39 -3.90
C SER A 72 11.36 11.98 -2.47
N SER A 73 12.62 12.13 -2.01
CA SER A 73 13.02 11.77 -0.65
C SER A 73 12.91 12.96 0.31
N ASP A 74 13.04 12.65 1.61
CA ASP A 74 13.15 13.60 2.70
C ASP A 74 12.03 14.66 2.72
N ASP A 75 12.39 15.93 2.84
CA ASP A 75 11.43 17.06 2.93
C ASP A 75 10.54 17.18 1.68
N GLY A 76 11.06 16.84 0.50
CA GLY A 76 10.30 16.82 -0.75
C GLY A 76 9.17 15.80 -0.70
N GLY A 77 9.48 14.57 -0.34
CA GLY A 77 8.52 13.48 -0.17
C GLY A 77 7.50 13.76 0.93
N LEU A 78 7.96 14.28 2.06
CA LEU A 78 7.07 14.66 3.16
C LEU A 78 6.08 15.77 2.78
N LYS A 79 6.50 16.74 1.97
CA LYS A 79 5.61 17.78 1.47
C LYS A 79 4.55 17.20 0.52
N THR A 80 4.97 16.34 -0.40
CA THR A 80 4.03 15.64 -1.28
C THR A 80 3.02 14.81 -0.48
N LEU A 81 3.48 14.13 0.57
CA LEU A 81 2.62 13.35 1.45
C LEU A 81 1.60 14.21 2.21
N ASP A 82 1.98 15.41 2.67
CA ASP A 82 1.05 16.34 3.32
C ASP A 82 -0.13 16.70 2.41
N ASP A 83 0.15 16.90 1.12
CA ASP A 83 -0.86 17.27 0.13
C ASP A 83 -1.74 16.07 -0.29
N MET A 84 -1.15 14.88 -0.38
CA MET A 84 -1.84 13.67 -0.87
C MET A 84 -2.60 12.92 0.22
N ASN A 85 -1.99 12.76 1.40
CA ASN A 85 -2.56 11.96 2.49
C ASN A 85 -2.29 12.60 3.85
N PRO A 86 -2.99 13.70 4.18
CA PRO A 86 -2.81 14.42 5.45
C PRO A 86 -3.13 13.55 6.68
N ALA A 87 -3.96 12.52 6.53
CA ALA A 87 -4.33 11.63 7.64
C ALA A 87 -3.13 10.87 8.23
N ILE A 88 -2.14 10.53 7.40
CA ILE A 88 -0.95 9.80 7.84
C ILE A 88 0.31 10.65 7.90
N SER A 89 0.33 11.81 7.25
CA SER A 89 1.55 12.63 7.12
C SER A 89 2.16 12.99 8.47
N GLY A 90 1.34 13.35 9.46
CA GLY A 90 1.79 13.65 10.82
C GLY A 90 2.49 12.47 11.51
N PHE A 91 2.02 11.25 11.28
CA PHE A 91 2.64 10.03 11.80
C PHE A 91 3.97 9.73 11.10
N VAL A 92 4.01 9.81 9.77
CA VAL A 92 5.25 9.62 9.00
C VAL A 92 6.31 10.65 9.38
N ARG A 93 5.92 11.91 9.56
CA ARG A 93 6.84 12.94 10.11
C ARG A 93 7.37 12.59 11.49
N THR A 94 6.59 11.95 12.32
CA THR A 94 7.05 11.49 13.64
C THR A 94 8.08 10.36 13.50
N LEU A 95 7.88 9.41 12.58
CA LEU A 95 8.88 8.38 12.26
C LEU A 95 10.19 9.02 11.76
N CYS A 96 10.10 9.98 10.84
CA CYS A 96 11.28 10.68 10.30
C CYS A 96 12.03 11.48 11.39
N ARG A 97 11.32 12.16 12.28
CA ARG A 97 11.95 12.83 13.44
C ARG A 97 12.62 11.85 14.40
N SER A 98 12.15 10.59 14.42
CA SER A 98 12.74 9.51 15.23
C SER A 98 13.91 8.82 14.54
N GLY A 99 14.31 9.28 13.35
CA GLY A 99 15.49 8.80 12.62
C GLY A 99 15.20 7.90 11.42
N ALA A 100 13.95 7.86 10.94
CA ALA A 100 13.62 7.23 9.67
C ALA A 100 13.86 8.20 8.51
N THR A 101 14.22 7.65 7.34
CA THR A 101 14.33 8.39 6.07
C THR A 101 13.08 8.20 5.25
N MET A 102 12.53 9.28 4.71
CA MET A 102 11.49 9.21 3.67
C MET A 102 12.17 8.94 2.33
N GLU A 103 11.84 7.80 1.70
CA GLU A 103 12.47 7.36 0.46
C GLU A 103 11.69 7.82 -0.78
N ALA A 104 12.43 8.15 -1.85
CA ALA A 104 11.84 8.28 -3.18
C ALA A 104 11.45 6.87 -3.67
N THR A 105 10.20 6.50 -3.47
CA THR A 105 9.70 5.14 -3.71
C THR A 105 9.39 4.89 -5.18
N GLU A 106 8.95 5.93 -5.90
CA GLU A 106 8.49 5.86 -7.29
C GLU A 106 9.46 6.53 -8.26
N ASP A 107 9.39 6.11 -9.52
CA ASP A 107 9.94 6.87 -10.64
C ASP A 107 8.85 7.78 -11.22
N ARG A 108 9.15 9.08 -11.34
CA ARG A 108 8.18 10.09 -11.80
C ARG A 108 7.63 9.77 -13.20
N ALA A 109 8.48 9.38 -14.14
CA ALA A 109 8.06 9.13 -15.51
C ALA A 109 7.11 7.92 -15.61
N LEU A 110 7.44 6.84 -14.88
CA LEU A 110 6.59 5.65 -14.80
C LEU A 110 5.27 5.94 -14.08
N LEU A 111 5.29 6.78 -13.05
CA LEU A 111 4.09 7.18 -12.32
C LEU A 111 3.15 8.01 -13.19
N GLU A 112 3.70 9.00 -13.92
CA GLU A 112 2.94 9.85 -14.85
C GLU A 112 2.34 9.00 -15.99
N GLU A 113 3.13 8.12 -16.60
CA GLU A 113 2.68 7.24 -17.68
C GLU A 113 1.56 6.30 -17.21
N SER A 114 1.75 5.61 -16.09
CA SER A 114 0.72 4.72 -15.53
C SER A 114 -0.57 5.48 -15.20
N THR A 115 -0.45 6.71 -14.69
CA THR A 115 -1.60 7.57 -14.37
C THR A 115 -2.35 7.99 -15.63
N ASP A 116 -1.65 8.32 -16.68
CA ASP A 116 -2.28 8.73 -17.95
C ASP A 116 -2.98 7.55 -18.64
N TRP A 117 -2.40 6.36 -18.64
CA TRP A 117 -3.08 5.15 -19.08
C TRP A 117 -4.34 4.85 -18.27
N GLN A 118 -4.26 4.98 -16.94
CA GLN A 118 -5.42 4.81 -16.07
C GLN A 118 -6.53 5.80 -16.41
N ARG A 119 -6.20 7.08 -16.63
CA ARG A 119 -7.17 8.10 -17.06
C ARG A 119 -7.82 7.73 -18.39
N CYS A 120 -7.05 7.25 -19.36
CA CYS A 120 -7.62 6.76 -20.63
C CYS A 120 -8.67 5.68 -20.42
N LEU A 121 -8.44 4.75 -19.48
CA LEU A 121 -9.38 3.66 -19.18
C LEU A 121 -10.66 4.15 -18.48
N THR A 122 -10.62 5.28 -17.76
CA THR A 122 -11.79 5.80 -17.03
C THR A 122 -12.78 6.58 -17.89
N ILE A 123 -12.38 7.06 -19.09
CA ILE A 123 -13.24 7.89 -19.95
C ILE A 123 -14.22 7.11 -20.83
N GLY A 124 -14.24 5.77 -20.75
CA GLY A 124 -15.15 4.95 -21.55
C GLY A 124 -14.78 4.89 -23.04
N LEU A 125 -13.71 4.20 -23.37
CA LEU A 125 -13.22 4.03 -24.74
C LEU A 125 -14.18 3.16 -25.56
N MET A 126 -14.62 3.65 -26.74
CA MET A 126 -15.54 2.95 -27.63
C MET A 126 -14.83 1.97 -28.59
N SER A 127 -13.58 2.23 -28.92
CA SER A 127 -12.81 1.39 -29.87
C SER A 127 -12.12 0.28 -29.11
N GLU A 128 -12.42 -0.99 -29.41
CA GLU A 128 -11.74 -2.16 -28.84
C GLU A 128 -10.22 -2.11 -29.01
N LYS A 129 -9.76 -1.62 -30.18
CA LYS A 129 -8.32 -1.45 -30.45
C LYS A 129 -7.68 -0.44 -29.49
N VAL A 130 -8.35 0.68 -29.24
CA VAL A 130 -7.82 1.74 -28.34
C VAL A 130 -7.91 1.27 -26.89
N LEU A 131 -9.01 0.62 -26.50
CA LEU A 131 -9.16 0.04 -25.17
C LEU A 131 -8.05 -0.98 -24.88
N LYS A 132 -7.78 -1.88 -25.85
CA LYS A 132 -6.68 -2.84 -25.72
C LYS A 132 -5.32 -2.16 -25.55
N LEU A 133 -5.02 -1.14 -26.39
CA LEU A 133 -3.77 -0.40 -26.30
C LEU A 133 -3.61 0.27 -24.93
N ALA A 134 -4.66 0.92 -24.43
CA ALA A 134 -4.65 1.56 -23.12
C ALA A 134 -4.48 0.55 -21.98
N SER A 135 -5.14 -0.61 -22.09
CA SER A 135 -5.01 -1.69 -21.09
C SER A 135 -3.61 -2.29 -21.06
N ASP A 136 -3.04 -2.57 -22.24
CA ASP A 136 -1.68 -3.10 -22.37
C ASP A 136 -0.65 -2.09 -21.81
N GLY A 137 -0.78 -0.79 -22.16
CA GLY A 137 0.08 0.29 -21.68
C GLY A 137 -0.01 0.48 -20.16
N TYR A 138 -1.22 0.43 -19.60
CA TYR A 138 -1.44 0.48 -18.15
C TYR A 138 -0.79 -0.71 -17.44
N GLN A 139 -0.96 -1.92 -17.96
CA GLN A 139 -0.38 -3.12 -17.38
C GLN A 139 1.15 -3.09 -17.43
N GLU A 140 1.74 -2.65 -18.54
CA GLU A 140 3.19 -2.56 -18.71
C GLU A 140 3.80 -1.53 -17.76
N SER A 141 3.28 -0.28 -17.79
CA SER A 141 3.78 0.79 -16.93
C SER A 141 3.61 0.47 -15.44
N THR A 142 2.49 -0.15 -15.04
CA THR A 142 2.26 -0.59 -13.66
C THR A 142 3.25 -1.69 -13.25
N THR A 143 3.56 -2.63 -14.13
CA THR A 143 4.58 -3.66 -13.85
C THR A 143 5.95 -3.04 -13.64
N GLN A 144 6.35 -2.11 -14.50
CA GLN A 144 7.62 -1.40 -14.39
C GLN A 144 7.71 -0.55 -13.10
N ARG A 145 6.60 0.08 -12.67
CA ARG A 145 6.50 0.78 -11.37
C ARG A 145 6.76 -0.17 -10.21
N TYR A 146 6.10 -1.33 -10.17
CA TYR A 146 6.29 -2.30 -9.08
C TYR A 146 7.70 -2.88 -9.06
N GLU A 147 8.32 -3.10 -10.20
CA GLU A 147 9.73 -3.49 -10.29
C GLU A 147 10.65 -2.37 -9.78
N HIS A 148 10.33 -1.10 -10.07
CA HIS A 148 11.07 0.04 -9.55
C HIS A 148 10.97 0.11 -8.02
N ILE A 149 9.77 0.00 -7.45
CA ILE A 149 9.54 -0.01 -6.00
C ILE A 149 10.35 -1.15 -5.34
N ALA A 150 10.30 -2.36 -5.92
CA ALA A 150 11.05 -3.50 -5.40
C ALA A 150 12.57 -3.22 -5.40
N ARG A 151 13.12 -2.66 -6.48
CA ARG A 151 14.55 -2.27 -6.58
C ARG A 151 14.91 -1.16 -5.58
N ARG A 152 14.03 -0.19 -5.36
CA ARG A 152 14.27 0.88 -4.38
C ARG A 152 14.37 0.29 -2.98
N ILE A 153 13.46 -0.59 -2.60
CA ILE A 153 13.51 -1.29 -1.30
C ILE A 153 14.78 -2.12 -1.20
N ASP A 154 15.12 -2.88 -2.25
CA ASP A 154 16.30 -3.73 -2.27
C ASP A 154 17.61 -2.94 -2.07
N THR A 155 17.70 -1.75 -2.64
CA THR A 155 18.91 -0.93 -2.61
C THR A 155 19.04 -0.06 -1.37
N SER A 156 17.95 0.34 -0.72
CA SER A 156 17.96 1.28 0.40
C SER A 156 17.78 0.60 1.76
N LEU A 157 17.03 -0.50 1.84
CA LEU A 157 16.82 -1.23 3.09
C LEU A 157 18.03 -2.11 3.39
N GLY A 158 18.83 -1.73 4.40
CA GLY A 158 20.04 -2.45 4.82
C GLY A 158 19.75 -3.69 5.67
N GLU A 159 20.79 -4.50 5.87
CA GLU A 159 20.74 -5.66 6.78
C GLU A 159 20.30 -5.23 8.19
N ASN A 160 19.46 -6.02 8.82
CA ASN A 160 18.88 -5.74 10.15
C ASN A 160 18.03 -4.47 10.25
N GLU A 161 17.71 -3.83 9.15
CA GLU A 161 16.87 -2.64 9.13
C GLU A 161 15.39 -2.98 8.94
N ILE A 162 14.56 -2.03 9.33
CA ILE A 162 13.10 -2.12 9.23
C ILE A 162 12.61 -0.97 8.37
N GLY A 163 11.89 -1.31 7.30
CA GLY A 163 11.16 -0.37 6.48
C GLY A 163 9.65 -0.44 6.75
N ALA A 164 8.93 0.62 6.41
CA ALA A 164 7.48 0.63 6.32
C ALA A 164 7.06 1.08 4.92
N LEU A 165 6.31 0.23 4.21
CA LEU A 165 5.78 0.53 2.88
C LEU A 165 4.27 0.74 2.95
N PHE A 166 3.83 1.94 2.58
CA PHE A 166 2.43 2.30 2.41
C PHE A 166 2.06 2.16 0.94
N ILE A 167 1.23 1.17 0.60
CA ILE A 167 0.92 0.82 -0.80
C ILE A 167 -0.51 0.30 -0.94
N GLY A 168 -1.12 0.51 -2.10
CA GLY A 168 -2.45 -0.02 -2.43
C GLY A 168 -2.55 -1.53 -2.22
N GLN A 169 -3.74 -2.01 -1.84
CA GLN A 169 -3.96 -3.41 -1.47
C GLN A 169 -3.73 -4.38 -2.64
N ASP A 170 -3.99 -3.93 -3.87
CA ASP A 170 -3.91 -4.75 -5.08
C ASP A 170 -2.52 -4.74 -5.73
N HIS A 171 -1.51 -4.25 -5.01
CA HIS A 171 -0.14 -4.20 -5.52
C HIS A 171 0.39 -5.59 -5.86
N ARG A 172 1.30 -5.65 -6.83
CA ARG A 172 1.99 -6.89 -7.26
C ARG A 172 3.50 -6.80 -7.13
N VAL A 173 3.98 -5.95 -6.20
CA VAL A 173 5.41 -5.82 -5.93
C VAL A 173 5.97 -7.16 -5.47
N GLN A 174 7.04 -7.62 -6.12
CA GLN A 174 7.77 -8.83 -5.74
C GLN A 174 8.98 -8.41 -4.90
N PHE A 175 8.89 -8.61 -3.60
CA PHE A 175 9.97 -8.28 -2.68
C PHE A 175 11.15 -9.27 -2.79
N PRO A 176 12.39 -8.83 -2.51
CA PRO A 176 13.54 -9.73 -2.41
C PRO A 176 13.30 -10.86 -1.39
N THR A 177 13.86 -12.02 -1.65
CA THR A 177 13.59 -13.24 -0.85
C THR A 177 14.14 -13.19 0.58
N ASP A 178 15.08 -12.30 0.84
CA ASP A 178 15.68 -12.02 2.15
C ASP A 178 14.96 -10.90 2.93
N VAL A 179 13.90 -10.33 2.36
CA VAL A 179 13.04 -9.35 3.04
C VAL A 179 11.85 -10.07 3.68
N GLN A 180 11.79 -10.03 5.01
CA GLN A 180 10.63 -10.53 5.76
C GLN A 180 9.51 -9.49 5.74
N VAL A 181 8.36 -9.84 5.17
CA VAL A 181 7.20 -8.96 5.08
C VAL A 181 6.22 -9.22 6.22
N PHE A 182 5.90 -8.17 6.97
CA PHE A 182 4.92 -8.17 8.05
C PHE A 182 3.72 -7.31 7.66
N TYR A 183 2.56 -7.92 7.56
CA TYR A 183 1.33 -7.20 7.20
C TYR A 183 0.78 -6.44 8.40
N VAL A 184 0.53 -5.15 8.22
CA VAL A 184 -0.21 -4.30 9.16
C VAL A 184 -1.67 -4.35 8.76
N SER A 185 -2.45 -5.12 9.49
CA SER A 185 -3.86 -5.41 9.16
C SER A 185 -4.75 -5.26 10.40
N PRO A 186 -5.10 -4.02 10.77
CA PRO A 186 -6.00 -3.78 11.89
C PRO A 186 -7.45 -4.16 11.54
N PRO A 187 -8.32 -4.43 12.54
CA PRO A 187 -9.72 -4.83 12.33
C PRO A 187 -10.53 -3.85 11.48
N SER A 188 -10.25 -2.55 11.60
CA SER A 188 -10.90 -1.50 10.81
C SER A 188 -10.61 -1.58 9.30
N LEU A 189 -9.56 -2.30 8.88
CA LEU A 189 -9.31 -2.58 7.46
C LEU A 189 -10.44 -3.42 6.84
N ASP A 190 -10.83 -4.49 7.52
CA ASP A 190 -11.90 -5.37 7.05
C ASP A 190 -13.28 -4.70 7.19
N GLU A 191 -13.44 -3.84 8.20
CA GLU A 191 -14.64 -3.01 8.35
C GLU A 191 -14.79 -2.06 7.15
N TYR A 192 -13.71 -1.36 6.78
CA TYR A 192 -13.71 -0.45 5.62
C TYR A 192 -14.02 -1.19 4.32
N ARG A 193 -13.40 -2.35 4.09
CA ARG A 193 -13.68 -3.18 2.89
C ARG A 193 -15.15 -3.55 2.78
N ARG A 194 -15.73 -4.08 3.85
CA ARG A 194 -17.16 -4.45 3.89
C ARG A 194 -18.05 -3.24 3.63
N TRP A 195 -17.74 -2.12 4.26
CA TRP A 195 -18.49 -0.88 4.07
C TRP A 195 -18.45 -0.42 2.60
N VAL A 196 -17.28 -0.41 1.96
CA VAL A 196 -17.13 -0.08 0.52
C VAL A 196 -17.94 -1.03 -0.35
N ASP A 197 -17.88 -2.34 -0.10
CA ASP A 197 -18.63 -3.34 -0.85
C ASP A 197 -20.16 -3.16 -0.71
N GLU A 198 -20.63 -2.73 0.45
CA GLU A 198 -22.04 -2.41 0.69
C GLU A 198 -22.47 -1.15 -0.07
N GLN A 199 -21.63 -0.10 -0.07
CA GLN A 199 -21.89 1.11 -0.84
C GLN A 199 -21.95 0.83 -2.34
N MET A 200 -21.02 0.03 -2.87
CA MET A 200 -21.03 -0.35 -4.28
C MET A 200 -22.28 -1.16 -4.67
N ARG A 201 -22.73 -2.07 -3.82
CA ARG A 201 -23.95 -2.85 -4.05
C ARG A 201 -25.22 -2.00 -4.00
N SER A 202 -25.29 -1.04 -3.09
CA SER A 202 -26.42 -0.12 -2.97
C SER A 202 -26.50 0.92 -4.09
N ALA A 203 -25.37 1.26 -4.70
CA ALA A 203 -25.26 2.16 -5.84
C ALA A 203 -25.55 1.47 -7.19
N ALA A 204 -25.51 0.14 -7.25
CA ALA A 204 -25.83 -0.62 -8.47
C ALA A 204 -27.35 -0.45 -8.78
N PRO A 205 -27.76 -0.04 -10.00
CA PRO A 205 -29.16 0.05 -10.36
C PRO A 205 -29.80 -1.32 -10.20
N THR A 206 -30.89 -1.39 -9.42
CA THR A 206 -31.73 -2.58 -9.32
C THR A 206 -32.27 -2.90 -10.72
N ALA A 207 -31.84 -4.02 -11.29
CA ALA A 207 -32.30 -4.52 -12.58
C ALA A 207 -33.69 -5.17 -12.47
N ASP A 208 -34.60 -4.57 -11.68
CA ASP A 208 -36.00 -4.99 -11.53
C ASP A 208 -36.90 -3.80 -11.74
N GLY A 209 -37.31 -3.61 -12.98
CA GLY A 209 -38.37 -2.64 -13.31
C GLY A 209 -38.53 -2.51 -14.82
N ASP A 210 -39.10 -3.55 -15.47
CA ASP A 210 -40.08 -3.45 -16.53
C ASP A 210 -40.31 -4.84 -17.17
N SER A 211 -41.17 -5.57 -16.50
CA SER A 211 -41.85 -6.71 -17.11
C SER A 211 -43.27 -6.76 -16.62
N GLU A 212 -44.05 -5.67 -16.94
CA GLU A 212 -45.51 -5.69 -16.94
C GLU A 212 -46.03 -4.52 -17.80
N ALA A 213 -46.31 -4.81 -19.07
CA ALA A 213 -47.40 -4.23 -19.85
C ALA A 213 -47.56 -4.97 -21.19
#